data_d316f571b0573c4ab901849ad87297ba
#
_entry.id   d316f571b0573c4ab901849ad87297ba
#
_cell.length_a   1.000
_cell.length_b   1.000
_cell.length_c   1.000
_cell.angle_alpha   90.00
_cell.angle_beta   90.00
_cell.angle_gamma   90.00
#
_symmetry.space_group_name_H-M   'P 1'
#
loop_
_entity.id
_entity.type
_entity.pdbx_description
1 polymer ?
#
loop_
_entity_poly.entity_id
_entity_poly.type
_entity_poly.pdbx_seq_one_letter_code
_entity_poly.pdbx_strand_id
1 'polypeptide(L)'
;MFYFSPLAAARLAYGGIAQLKKPFSASMSFDRLAAHYHWMEKIFAGGLMQRCRTTFLAHTKDRRHALLIGEGTGKFLVELLRVNPRIQITCVEQCAGMIQQAQQRLAREQLDVSRVSFQQMDALRWTSPPGKFDLVVTNFFLDCFRSEQLQKLIPQLAESATDDAIWLLADFRVPEAGWRRWRAGAILASLYLFFKLMTSLSASWLTPPDKFLANAGFKLSDRRLFNFGFAHADLWMREG
;
A
#
# COMPACT_ATOMS: atom_id res chain seq x y z
N MET A 1 -36.04 8.16 -52.76
CA MET A 1 -36.37 8.66 -51.41
C MET A 1 -35.52 7.89 -50.43
N PHE A 2 -34.29 8.38 -50.19
CA PHE A 2 -33.33 7.71 -49.30
C PHE A 2 -33.32 8.42 -47.98
N TYR A 3 -33.69 7.70 -46.92
CA TYR A 3 -33.60 8.17 -45.50
C TYR A 3 -32.17 8.08 -45.03
N PHE A 4 -31.50 9.20 -44.83
CA PHE A 4 -30.25 9.31 -44.11
C PHE A 4 -30.53 9.27 -42.61
N SER A 5 -30.02 8.24 -41.94
CA SER A 5 -30.08 8.09 -40.49
C SER A 5 -29.10 9.07 -39.80
N PRO A 6 -29.51 9.80 -38.75
CA PRO A 6 -28.64 10.76 -38.03
C PRO A 6 -27.46 10.14 -37.32
N LEU A 7 -27.39 8.81 -37.22
CA LEU A 7 -26.31 8.07 -36.56
C LEU A 7 -25.02 7.96 -37.39
N ALA A 8 -25.05 8.23 -38.69
CA ALA A 8 -23.87 8.19 -39.56
C ALA A 8 -23.04 9.48 -39.47
N ALA A 9 -23.63 10.63 -39.16
CA ALA A 9 -22.94 11.91 -39.03
C ALA A 9 -22.18 12.04 -37.69
N ALA A 10 -22.61 11.37 -36.62
CA ALA A 10 -21.94 11.37 -35.34
C ALA A 10 -20.64 10.52 -35.32
N ARG A 11 -20.52 9.53 -36.20
CA ARG A 11 -19.29 8.69 -36.30
C ARG A 11 -18.12 9.39 -37.01
N LEU A 12 -18.38 10.35 -37.86
CA LEU A 12 -17.33 11.08 -38.59
C LEU A 12 -16.78 12.28 -37.80
N ALA A 13 -17.52 12.83 -36.85
CA ALA A 13 -17.06 13.92 -36.00
C ALA A 13 -16.23 13.45 -34.77
N TYR A 14 -16.35 12.17 -34.37
CA TYR A 14 -15.60 11.60 -33.25
C TYR A 14 -14.35 10.80 -33.67
N GLY A 15 -14.15 10.57 -34.95
CA GLY A 15 -13.00 9.80 -35.49
C GLY A 15 -11.69 10.57 -35.57
N GLY A 16 -11.69 11.89 -35.39
CA GLY A 16 -10.53 12.76 -35.61
C GLY A 16 -9.74 13.19 -34.37
N ILE A 17 -10.23 12.95 -33.18
CA ILE A 17 -9.56 13.40 -31.93
C ILE A 17 -8.99 12.25 -31.09
N ALA A 18 -9.23 11.01 -31.48
CA ALA A 18 -8.80 9.81 -30.74
C ALA A 18 -7.36 9.35 -31.03
N GLN A 19 -6.58 10.06 -31.83
CA GLN A 19 -5.21 9.63 -32.21
C GLN A 19 -4.06 10.44 -31.60
N LEU A 20 -4.27 11.26 -30.57
CA LEU A 20 -3.17 12.03 -29.94
C LEU A 20 -3.09 11.89 -28.40
N LYS A 21 -3.55 10.77 -27.85
CA LYS A 21 -3.10 10.32 -26.52
C LYS A 21 -2.79 8.84 -26.58
N LYS A 22 -1.52 8.50 -26.93
CA LYS A 22 -0.96 7.23 -26.50
C LYS A 22 -1.20 7.15 -24.99
N PRO A 23 -1.79 6.07 -24.43
CA PRO A 23 -1.82 5.88 -23.02
C PRO A 23 -0.35 5.83 -22.58
N PHE A 24 0.07 6.83 -21.84
CA PHE A 24 1.36 6.81 -21.14
C PHE A 24 1.27 5.58 -20.23
N SER A 25 1.99 4.51 -20.61
CA SER A 25 1.82 3.22 -19.95
C SER A 25 2.27 3.38 -18.51
N ALA A 26 1.33 3.34 -17.58
CA ALA A 26 1.59 3.41 -16.15
C ALA A 26 2.63 2.35 -15.71
N SER A 27 2.73 1.22 -16.45
CA SER A 27 3.71 0.17 -16.22
C SER A 27 5.16 0.64 -16.35
N MET A 28 5.50 1.48 -17.35
CA MET A 28 6.87 1.98 -17.52
C MET A 28 7.32 2.93 -16.41
N SER A 29 6.40 3.63 -15.75
CA SER A 29 6.70 4.55 -14.66
C SER A 29 7.08 3.81 -13.37
N PHE A 30 6.40 2.71 -13.06
CA PHE A 30 6.64 1.93 -11.84
C PHE A 30 7.88 1.02 -11.92
N ASP A 31 8.23 0.50 -13.09
CA ASP A 31 9.46 -0.29 -13.26
C ASP A 31 10.72 0.58 -13.10
N ARG A 32 10.67 1.84 -13.53
CA ARG A 32 11.72 2.84 -13.24
C ARG A 32 11.77 3.19 -11.76
N LEU A 33 10.61 3.26 -11.10
CA LEU A 33 10.52 3.49 -9.66
C LEU A 33 11.15 2.37 -8.84
N ALA A 34 10.95 1.11 -9.23
CA ALA A 34 11.50 -0.05 -8.52
C ALA A 34 13.03 0.00 -8.42
N ALA A 35 13.73 0.47 -9.47
CA ALA A 35 15.18 0.66 -9.43
C ALA A 35 15.63 1.82 -8.51
N HIS A 36 14.84 2.91 -8.47
CA HIS A 36 15.14 4.10 -7.65
C HIS A 36 14.65 3.97 -6.19
N TYR A 37 13.63 3.14 -5.94
CA TYR A 37 13.09 2.90 -4.59
C TYR A 37 14.15 2.35 -3.64
N HIS A 38 15.00 1.44 -4.12
CA HIS A 38 16.08 0.87 -3.32
C HIS A 38 17.14 1.90 -2.90
N TRP A 39 17.48 2.85 -3.78
CA TRP A 39 18.40 3.95 -3.51
C TRP A 39 17.80 4.94 -2.50
N MET A 40 16.53 5.29 -2.69
CA MET A 40 15.77 6.18 -1.80
C MET A 40 15.68 5.60 -0.38
N GLU A 41 15.36 4.31 -0.25
CA GLU A 41 15.28 3.63 1.04
C GLU A 41 16.64 3.61 1.77
N LYS A 42 17.75 3.47 1.04
CA LYS A 42 19.10 3.56 1.63
C LYS A 42 19.44 4.96 2.13
N ILE A 43 19.08 6.00 1.39
CA ILE A 43 19.48 7.38 1.73
C ILE A 43 18.57 7.98 2.80
N PHE A 44 17.26 7.83 2.68
CA PHE A 44 16.32 8.53 3.55
C PHE A 44 15.94 7.78 4.83
N ALA A 45 16.07 6.47 4.86
CA ALA A 45 15.48 5.69 5.94
C ALA A 45 16.38 4.63 6.57
N GLY A 46 17.58 4.35 6.07
CA GLY A 46 18.64 3.57 6.73
C GLY A 46 18.18 2.48 7.72
N GLY A 47 17.32 1.55 7.35
CA GLY A 47 16.75 0.54 8.24
C GLY A 47 15.56 1.00 9.10
N LEU A 48 15.22 2.31 9.12
CA LEU A 48 14.07 2.85 9.85
C LEU A 48 12.76 2.20 9.41
N MET A 49 12.50 2.19 8.10
CA MET A 49 11.28 1.61 7.54
C MET A 49 11.14 0.13 7.89
N GLN A 50 12.24 -0.64 7.86
CA GLN A 50 12.19 -2.06 8.22
C GLN A 50 11.91 -2.23 9.71
N ARG A 51 12.51 -1.41 10.59
CA ARG A 51 12.20 -1.43 12.02
C ARG A 51 10.74 -1.10 12.29
N CYS A 52 10.16 -0.10 11.60
CA CYS A 52 8.74 0.19 11.72
C CYS A 52 7.88 -1.02 11.31
N ARG A 53 8.13 -1.59 10.12
CA ARG A 53 7.38 -2.74 9.59
C ARG A 53 7.38 -3.93 10.55
N THR A 54 8.50 -4.21 11.21
CA THR A 54 8.68 -5.41 12.04
C THR A 54 8.38 -5.20 13.53
N THR A 55 8.00 -4.00 13.94
CA THR A 55 7.78 -3.65 15.36
C THR A 55 6.80 -4.58 16.06
N PHE A 56 5.69 -4.90 15.42
CA PHE A 56 4.65 -5.76 15.98
C PHE A 56 4.61 -7.16 15.36
N LEU A 57 5.69 -7.58 14.70
CA LEU A 57 5.77 -8.86 14.02
C LEU A 57 5.51 -10.06 14.96
N ALA A 58 5.87 -9.94 16.26
CA ALA A 58 5.62 -11.00 17.24
C ALA A 58 4.13 -11.34 17.42
N HIS A 59 3.21 -10.39 17.17
CA HIS A 59 1.76 -10.61 17.25
C HIS A 59 1.19 -11.42 16.08
N THR A 60 2.01 -11.74 15.08
CA THR A 60 1.58 -12.52 13.91
C THR A 60 1.77 -14.02 14.05
N LYS A 61 2.39 -14.53 15.13
CA LYS A 61 2.81 -15.94 15.29
C LYS A 61 1.68 -16.95 15.16
N ASP A 62 0.49 -16.58 15.66
CA ASP A 62 -0.67 -17.46 15.71
C ASP A 62 -1.70 -17.18 14.59
N ARG A 63 -1.41 -16.20 13.71
CA ARG A 63 -2.28 -15.86 12.58
C ARG A 63 -2.19 -16.88 11.48
N ARG A 64 -3.31 -17.09 10.77
CA ARG A 64 -3.43 -18.13 9.75
C ARG A 64 -3.52 -17.58 8.34
N HIS A 65 -4.23 -16.48 8.16
CA HIS A 65 -4.50 -15.90 6.85
C HIS A 65 -4.19 -14.39 6.86
N ALA A 66 -3.09 -14.02 6.21
CA ALA A 66 -2.68 -12.62 6.10
C ALA A 66 -3.06 -12.01 4.76
N LEU A 67 -3.49 -10.75 4.82
CA LEU A 67 -3.64 -9.86 3.68
C LEU A 67 -2.57 -8.77 3.74
N LEU A 68 -1.63 -8.77 2.81
CA LEU A 68 -0.62 -7.73 2.65
C LEU A 68 -0.98 -6.84 1.46
N ILE A 69 -1.13 -5.55 1.70
CA ILE A 69 -1.46 -4.57 0.66
C ILE A 69 -0.27 -3.64 0.44
N GLY A 70 0.21 -3.57 -0.82
CA GLY A 70 1.33 -2.71 -1.19
C GLY A 70 2.66 -3.14 -0.57
N GLU A 71 2.91 -4.45 -0.51
CA GLU A 71 4.13 -5.00 0.13
C GLU A 71 5.43 -4.54 -0.55
N GLY A 72 5.36 -4.20 -1.83
CA GLY A 72 6.51 -3.76 -2.58
C GLY A 72 7.51 -4.89 -2.83
N THR A 73 8.75 -4.72 -2.37
CA THR A 73 9.88 -5.64 -2.67
C THR A 73 9.98 -6.86 -1.74
N GLY A 74 8.97 -7.14 -0.91
CA GLY A 74 8.90 -8.35 -0.09
C GLY A 74 9.75 -8.34 1.18
N LYS A 75 10.12 -7.17 1.70
CA LYS A 75 10.97 -7.07 2.89
C LYS A 75 10.27 -7.48 4.17
N PHE A 76 9.02 -7.07 4.36
CA PHE A 76 8.21 -7.51 5.49
C PHE A 76 7.76 -8.96 5.33
N LEU A 77 7.40 -9.34 4.10
CA LEU A 77 6.95 -10.68 3.74
C LEU A 77 7.98 -11.76 4.16
N VAL A 78 9.27 -11.52 3.94
CA VAL A 78 10.36 -12.42 4.39
C VAL A 78 10.33 -12.61 5.91
N GLU A 79 10.25 -11.52 6.66
CA GLU A 79 10.24 -11.59 8.13
C GLU A 79 8.97 -12.26 8.67
N LEU A 80 7.82 -12.00 8.04
CA LEU A 80 6.56 -12.65 8.40
C LEU A 80 6.63 -14.17 8.21
N LEU A 81 7.15 -14.62 7.07
CA LEU A 81 7.29 -16.05 6.77
C LEU A 81 8.29 -16.78 7.70
N ARG A 82 9.33 -16.07 8.18
CA ARG A 82 10.29 -16.59 9.16
C ARG A 82 9.66 -16.75 10.54
N VAL A 83 8.87 -15.77 10.97
CA VAL A 83 8.24 -15.75 12.31
C VAL A 83 7.04 -16.68 12.37
N ASN A 84 6.29 -16.79 11.28
CA ASN A 84 5.12 -17.64 11.20
C ASN A 84 5.20 -18.59 9.98
N PRO A 85 5.75 -19.80 10.17
CA PRO A 85 5.93 -20.76 9.09
C PRO A 85 4.63 -21.45 8.63
N ARG A 86 3.48 -21.16 9.23
CA ARG A 86 2.18 -21.76 8.89
C ARG A 86 1.20 -20.82 8.22
N ILE A 87 1.53 -19.52 8.15
CA ILE A 87 0.64 -18.50 7.63
C ILE A 87 0.45 -18.63 6.11
N GLN A 88 -0.78 -18.44 5.65
CA GLN A 88 -1.13 -18.29 4.25
C GLN A 88 -1.28 -16.82 3.92
N ILE A 89 -0.68 -16.34 2.86
CA ILE A 89 -0.56 -14.91 2.57
C ILE A 89 -1.18 -14.60 1.21
N THR A 90 -2.09 -13.64 1.18
CA THR A 90 -2.51 -12.96 -0.04
C THR A 90 -1.80 -11.62 -0.10
N CYS A 91 -0.98 -11.41 -1.13
CA CYS A 91 -0.22 -10.19 -1.34
C CYS A 91 -0.78 -9.45 -2.56
N VAL A 92 -1.39 -8.28 -2.34
CA VAL A 92 -1.95 -7.43 -3.39
C VAL A 92 -0.98 -6.30 -3.67
N GLU A 93 -0.45 -6.25 -4.89
CA GLU A 93 0.54 -5.26 -5.33
C GLU A 93 0.25 -4.87 -6.78
N GLN A 94 0.25 -3.58 -7.07
CA GLN A 94 -0.06 -3.09 -8.41
C GLN A 94 1.11 -3.23 -9.38
N CYS A 95 2.34 -3.11 -8.89
CA CYS A 95 3.56 -3.07 -9.70
C CYS A 95 4.11 -4.48 -9.92
N ALA A 96 4.09 -4.97 -11.19
CA ALA A 96 4.65 -6.26 -11.56
C ALA A 96 6.15 -6.39 -11.21
N GLY A 97 6.93 -5.32 -11.38
CA GLY A 97 8.36 -5.30 -11.03
C GLY A 97 8.61 -5.46 -9.54
N MET A 98 7.72 -4.93 -8.67
CA MET A 98 7.80 -5.15 -7.22
C MET A 98 7.47 -6.59 -6.86
N ILE A 99 6.43 -7.18 -7.45
CA ILE A 99 6.09 -8.60 -7.27
C ILE A 99 7.27 -9.49 -7.66
N GLN A 100 7.89 -9.23 -8.80
CA GLN A 100 9.06 -9.99 -9.26
C GLN A 100 10.23 -9.89 -8.26
N GLN A 101 10.50 -8.69 -7.73
CA GLN A 101 11.54 -8.51 -6.72
C GLN A 101 11.22 -9.24 -5.41
N ALA A 102 9.95 -9.23 -4.98
CA ALA A 102 9.50 -9.97 -3.82
C ALA A 102 9.70 -11.48 -4.00
N GLN A 103 9.28 -12.03 -5.14
CA GLN A 103 9.48 -13.44 -5.48
C GLN A 103 10.97 -13.83 -5.52
N GLN A 104 11.81 -13.02 -6.17
CA GLN A 104 13.28 -13.23 -6.19
C GLN A 104 13.88 -13.18 -4.78
N ARG A 105 13.39 -12.30 -3.90
CA ARG A 105 13.83 -12.22 -2.52
C ARG A 105 13.46 -13.48 -1.76
N LEU A 106 12.22 -13.96 -1.86
CA LEU A 106 11.78 -15.22 -1.23
C LEU A 106 12.64 -16.40 -1.68
N ALA A 107 12.92 -16.49 -2.98
CA ALA A 107 13.76 -17.55 -3.53
C ALA A 107 15.20 -17.49 -2.99
N ARG A 108 15.81 -16.30 -2.89
CA ARG A 108 17.16 -16.12 -2.29
C ARG A 108 17.20 -16.51 -0.83
N GLU A 109 16.14 -16.22 -0.09
CA GLU A 109 16.01 -16.56 1.34
C GLU A 109 15.55 -17.99 1.57
N GLN A 110 15.35 -18.78 0.50
CA GLN A 110 14.92 -20.17 0.52
C GLN A 110 13.59 -20.38 1.28
N LEU A 111 12.69 -19.41 1.18
CA LEU A 111 11.38 -19.46 1.82
C LEU A 111 10.35 -20.11 0.91
N ASP A 112 9.37 -20.81 1.54
CA ASP A 112 8.30 -21.48 0.82
C ASP A 112 7.32 -20.51 0.17
N VAL A 113 7.46 -20.30 -1.13
CA VAL A 113 6.60 -19.41 -1.94
C VAL A 113 5.20 -19.96 -2.17
N SER A 114 4.96 -21.27 -1.94
CA SER A 114 3.64 -21.89 -2.14
C SER A 114 2.57 -21.33 -1.19
N ARG A 115 3.01 -20.71 -0.09
CA ARG A 115 2.15 -20.05 0.90
C ARG A 115 1.79 -18.61 0.56
N VAL A 116 2.32 -18.07 -0.55
CA VAL A 116 2.11 -16.68 -0.94
C VAL A 116 1.40 -16.60 -2.29
N SER A 117 0.17 -16.10 -2.26
CA SER A 117 -0.60 -15.77 -3.47
C SER A 117 -0.39 -14.32 -3.84
N PHE A 118 0.37 -14.05 -4.89
CA PHE A 118 0.52 -12.71 -5.42
C PHE A 118 -0.61 -12.36 -6.37
N GLN A 119 -1.26 -11.22 -6.15
CA GLN A 119 -2.31 -10.66 -6.98
C GLN A 119 -1.85 -9.30 -7.51
N GLN A 120 -1.59 -9.21 -8.81
CA GLN A 120 -1.26 -7.94 -9.45
C GLN A 120 -2.56 -7.15 -9.67
N MET A 121 -2.86 -6.24 -8.77
CA MET A 121 -4.09 -5.45 -8.81
C MET A 121 -3.95 -4.12 -8.06
N ASP A 122 -4.73 -3.13 -8.52
CA ASP A 122 -4.96 -1.89 -7.78
C ASP A 122 -5.81 -2.19 -6.54
N ALA A 123 -5.32 -1.83 -5.36
CA ALA A 123 -5.99 -2.07 -4.09
C ALA A 123 -7.38 -1.40 -4.00
N LEU A 124 -7.59 -0.28 -4.68
CA LEU A 124 -8.90 0.40 -4.76
C LEU A 124 -9.96 -0.41 -5.53
N ARG A 125 -9.54 -1.40 -6.31
CA ARG A 125 -10.41 -2.28 -7.10
C ARG A 125 -10.43 -3.72 -6.60
N TRP A 126 -9.54 -4.02 -5.66
CA TRP A 126 -9.41 -5.37 -5.11
C TRP A 126 -10.59 -5.66 -4.17
N THR A 127 -11.12 -6.86 -4.25
CA THR A 127 -12.19 -7.35 -3.37
C THR A 127 -11.90 -8.76 -2.90
N SER A 128 -12.39 -9.12 -1.73
CA SER A 128 -12.31 -10.46 -1.15
C SER A 128 -13.63 -10.83 -0.50
N PRO A 129 -13.93 -12.13 -0.33
CA PRO A 129 -14.99 -12.57 0.58
C PRO A 129 -14.78 -11.98 1.98
N PRO A 130 -15.87 -11.62 2.69
CA PRO A 130 -15.82 -11.12 4.05
C PRO A 130 -15.21 -12.15 5.02
N GLY A 131 -14.61 -11.68 6.12
CA GLY A 131 -14.19 -12.53 7.22
C GLY A 131 -13.14 -13.58 6.88
N LYS A 132 -12.22 -13.28 5.96
CA LYS A 132 -11.20 -14.23 5.49
C LYS A 132 -9.86 -14.09 6.21
N PHE A 133 -9.44 -12.87 6.55
CA PHE A 133 -8.09 -12.59 7.02
C PHE A 133 -8.08 -12.22 8.51
N ASP A 134 -7.28 -12.94 9.29
CA ASP A 134 -7.03 -12.67 10.70
C ASP A 134 -5.82 -11.73 10.93
N LEU A 135 -5.13 -11.35 9.83
CA LEU A 135 -4.06 -10.36 9.80
C LEU A 135 -4.19 -9.49 8.55
N VAL A 136 -4.29 -8.17 8.74
CA VAL A 136 -4.19 -7.18 7.66
C VAL A 136 -2.92 -6.37 7.87
N VAL A 137 -2.17 -6.11 6.79
CA VAL A 137 -0.91 -5.35 6.84
C VAL A 137 -0.89 -4.29 5.75
N THR A 138 -0.65 -3.04 6.17
CA THR A 138 -0.47 -1.89 5.28
C THR A 138 0.76 -1.11 5.74
N ASN A 139 1.90 -1.36 5.10
CA ASN A 139 3.18 -0.76 5.50
C ASN A 139 3.63 0.28 4.47
N PHE A 140 3.65 1.57 4.85
CA PHE A 140 4.00 2.71 3.98
C PHE A 140 3.17 2.70 2.70
N PHE A 141 1.86 2.57 2.91
CA PHE A 141 0.89 2.38 1.85
C PHE A 141 -0.31 3.33 1.96
N LEU A 142 -0.91 3.48 3.15
CA LEU A 142 -2.11 4.31 3.31
C LEU A 142 -1.80 5.81 3.14
N ASP A 143 -0.58 6.25 3.41
CA ASP A 143 -0.08 7.60 3.18
C ASP A 143 -0.06 8.02 1.70
N CYS A 144 -0.17 7.07 0.78
CA CYS A 144 -0.26 7.31 -0.66
C CYS A 144 -1.66 7.75 -1.12
N PHE A 145 -2.68 7.71 -0.25
CA PHE A 145 -4.08 7.93 -0.62
C PHE A 145 -4.66 9.22 -0.03
N ARG A 146 -5.61 9.80 -0.76
CA ARG A 146 -6.42 10.92 -0.30
C ARG A 146 -7.52 10.44 0.64
N SER A 147 -8.08 11.38 1.43
CA SER A 147 -9.17 11.11 2.36
C SER A 147 -10.35 10.35 1.73
N GLU A 148 -10.79 10.75 0.53
CA GLU A 148 -11.91 10.13 -0.18
C GLU A 148 -11.58 8.68 -0.62
N GLN A 149 -10.32 8.39 -0.88
CA GLN A 149 -9.86 7.05 -1.23
C GLN A 149 -9.76 6.17 0.03
N LEU A 150 -9.21 6.71 1.14
CA LEU A 150 -9.14 5.99 2.42
C LEU A 150 -10.53 5.66 2.96
N GLN A 151 -11.51 6.57 2.78
CA GLN A 151 -12.91 6.36 3.17
C GLN A 151 -13.56 5.16 2.46
N LYS A 152 -13.05 4.76 1.29
CA LYS A 152 -13.51 3.57 0.56
C LYS A 152 -12.64 2.35 0.83
N LEU A 153 -11.33 2.53 0.80
CA LEU A 153 -10.35 1.44 0.88
C LEU A 153 -10.36 0.78 2.26
N ILE A 154 -10.32 1.56 3.35
CA ILE A 154 -10.21 1.00 4.70
C ILE A 154 -11.43 0.15 5.07
N PRO A 155 -12.71 0.58 4.87
CA PRO A 155 -13.86 -0.28 5.10
C PRO A 155 -13.85 -1.55 4.24
N GLN A 156 -13.45 -1.47 2.97
CA GLN A 156 -13.33 -2.62 2.08
C GLN A 156 -12.32 -3.65 2.59
N LEU A 157 -11.15 -3.21 3.07
CA LEU A 157 -10.17 -4.09 3.67
C LEU A 157 -10.65 -4.65 5.01
N ALA A 158 -11.33 -3.84 5.82
CA ALA A 158 -11.91 -4.24 7.10
C ALA A 158 -13.01 -5.30 6.94
N GLU A 159 -13.82 -5.22 5.89
CA GLU A 159 -14.84 -6.23 5.59
C GLU A 159 -14.20 -7.60 5.29
N SER A 160 -13.02 -7.64 4.71
CA SER A 160 -12.29 -8.88 4.44
C SER A 160 -11.65 -9.51 5.69
N ALA A 161 -11.59 -8.77 6.80
CA ALA A 161 -10.98 -9.21 8.06
C ALA A 161 -11.96 -9.99 8.94
N THR A 162 -11.43 -10.97 9.71
CA THR A 162 -12.19 -11.70 10.74
C THR A 162 -12.51 -10.82 11.94
N ASP A 163 -13.41 -11.26 12.83
CA ASP A 163 -13.81 -10.50 14.02
C ASP A 163 -12.67 -10.41 15.06
N ASP A 164 -11.71 -11.32 15.03
CA ASP A 164 -10.52 -11.33 15.89
C ASP A 164 -9.27 -10.79 15.18
N ALA A 165 -9.42 -10.18 14.01
CA ALA A 165 -8.30 -9.72 13.22
C ALA A 165 -7.47 -8.64 13.90
N ILE A 166 -6.16 -8.67 13.64
CA ILE A 166 -5.27 -7.55 13.89
C ILE A 166 -4.88 -6.85 12.59
N TRP A 167 -4.65 -5.54 12.67
CA TRP A 167 -4.13 -4.76 11.57
C TRP A 167 -2.79 -4.13 11.97
N LEU A 168 -1.73 -4.51 11.27
CA LEU A 168 -0.41 -3.90 11.40
C LEU A 168 -0.27 -2.79 10.37
N LEU A 169 0.05 -1.61 10.85
CA LEU A 169 0.26 -0.44 10.02
C LEU A 169 1.61 0.19 10.37
N ALA A 170 2.39 0.53 9.36
CA ALA A 170 3.52 1.44 9.50
C ALA A 170 3.37 2.54 8.46
N ASP A 171 3.50 3.80 8.88
CA ASP A 171 3.33 4.92 7.96
C ASP A 171 4.14 6.15 8.39
N PHE A 172 4.26 7.12 7.48
CA PHE A 172 4.79 8.42 7.82
C PHE A 172 3.73 9.26 8.55
N ARG A 173 4.21 10.19 9.38
CA ARG A 173 3.34 11.18 10.03
C ARG A 173 4.05 12.52 10.15
N VAL A 174 3.25 13.59 10.22
CA VAL A 174 3.74 14.91 10.56
C VAL A 174 3.52 15.14 12.06
N PRO A 175 4.55 15.36 12.87
CA PRO A 175 4.41 15.74 14.27
C PRO A 175 3.58 17.02 14.43
N GLU A 176 2.82 17.15 15.52
CA GLU A 176 1.84 18.23 15.71
C GLU A 176 2.46 19.61 15.89
N ALA A 177 3.67 19.71 16.50
CA ALA A 177 4.27 20.99 16.83
C ALA A 177 5.80 21.00 16.81
N GLY A 178 6.37 22.23 16.81
CA GLY A 178 7.79 22.50 16.99
C GLY A 178 8.65 22.24 15.75
N TRP A 179 9.99 22.28 15.94
CA TRP A 179 10.98 22.09 14.86
C TRP A 179 10.84 20.71 14.15
N ARG A 180 10.31 19.72 14.88
CA ARG A 180 10.04 18.36 14.35
C ARG A 180 9.02 18.40 13.22
N ARG A 181 7.99 19.26 13.32
CA ARG A 181 7.00 19.48 12.25
C ARG A 181 7.63 20.04 10.99
N TRP A 182 8.46 21.07 11.13
CA TRP A 182 9.15 21.68 9.98
C TRP A 182 10.09 20.70 9.29
N ARG A 183 10.88 19.95 10.07
CA ARG A 183 11.77 18.92 9.54
C ARG A 183 10.99 17.82 8.82
N ALA A 184 9.96 17.28 9.43
CA ALA A 184 9.10 16.26 8.82
C ALA A 184 8.43 16.76 7.55
N GLY A 185 7.89 17.99 7.57
CA GLY A 185 7.30 18.64 6.40
C GLY A 185 8.26 18.78 5.25
N ALA A 186 9.51 19.23 5.51
CA ALA A 186 10.55 19.36 4.48
C ALA A 186 10.92 18.00 3.85
N ILE A 187 11.09 16.95 4.67
CA ILE A 187 11.38 15.60 4.19
C ILE A 187 10.21 15.07 3.35
N LEU A 188 8.97 15.20 3.84
CA LEU A 188 7.79 14.75 3.11
C LEU A 188 7.61 15.53 1.81
N ALA A 189 7.78 16.84 1.81
CA ALA A 189 7.69 17.64 0.60
C ALA A 189 8.70 17.17 -0.46
N SER A 190 9.93 16.85 -0.06
CA SER A 190 10.96 16.31 -0.94
C SER A 190 10.57 14.92 -1.48
N LEU A 191 10.02 14.05 -0.64
CA LEU A 191 9.51 12.73 -1.04
C LEU A 191 8.31 12.86 -1.99
N TYR A 192 7.32 13.69 -1.66
CA TYR A 192 6.16 13.90 -2.52
C TYR A 192 6.54 14.53 -3.87
N LEU A 193 7.47 15.49 -3.88
CA LEU A 193 7.98 16.07 -5.13
C LEU A 193 8.65 15.00 -5.99
N PHE A 194 9.48 14.16 -5.40
CA PHE A 194 10.12 13.05 -6.08
C PHE A 194 9.08 12.07 -6.64
N PHE A 195 8.12 11.63 -5.82
CA PHE A 195 7.06 10.72 -6.26
C PHE A 195 6.16 11.35 -7.32
N LYS A 196 5.82 12.63 -7.21
CA LYS A 196 5.03 13.35 -8.22
C LYS A 196 5.74 13.44 -9.56
N LEU A 197 7.08 13.56 -9.56
CA LEU A 197 7.89 13.60 -10.78
C LEU A 197 8.06 12.21 -11.40
N MET A 198 8.08 11.15 -10.58
CA MET A 198 8.35 9.78 -11.01
C MET A 198 7.08 8.95 -11.23
N THR A 199 5.99 9.30 -10.57
CA THR A 199 4.70 8.59 -10.62
C THR A 199 3.54 9.56 -10.66
N SER A 200 2.39 9.10 -11.14
CA SER A 200 1.14 9.89 -11.11
C SER A 200 0.47 9.85 -9.72
N LEU A 201 1.24 9.94 -8.63
CA LEU A 201 0.68 9.94 -7.27
C LEU A 201 -0.27 11.11 -7.09
N SER A 202 -1.49 10.81 -6.68
CA SER A 202 -2.58 11.77 -6.52
C SER A 202 -2.61 12.43 -5.14
N ALA A 203 -1.90 11.89 -4.15
CA ALA A 203 -1.84 12.47 -2.81
C ALA A 203 -0.90 13.69 -2.79
N SER A 204 -1.41 14.82 -2.29
CA SER A 204 -0.64 16.06 -2.07
C SER A 204 -0.41 16.36 -0.59
N TRP A 205 -1.09 15.66 0.31
CA TRP A 205 -1.00 15.80 1.77
C TRP A 205 -1.22 14.45 2.44
N LEU A 206 -0.50 14.24 3.53
CA LEU A 206 -0.64 13.03 4.35
C LEU A 206 -1.97 13.08 5.13
N THR A 207 -2.83 12.09 4.91
CA THR A 207 -4.10 11.94 5.63
C THR A 207 -3.94 10.84 6.68
N PRO A 208 -4.02 11.16 8.00
CA PRO A 208 -3.95 10.13 9.03
C PRO A 208 -5.07 9.11 8.88
N PRO A 209 -4.77 7.79 8.88
CA PRO A 209 -5.77 6.75 8.69
C PRO A 209 -6.61 6.44 9.95
N ASP A 210 -6.23 6.97 11.12
CA ASP A 210 -6.76 6.64 12.44
C ASP A 210 -8.29 6.65 12.50
N LYS A 211 -8.93 7.74 12.04
CA LYS A 211 -10.40 7.89 12.07
C LYS A 211 -11.10 6.85 11.19
N PHE A 212 -10.49 6.50 10.05
CA PHE A 212 -11.08 5.52 9.14
C PHE A 212 -10.99 4.11 9.70
N LEU A 213 -9.86 3.76 10.35
CA LEU A 213 -9.69 2.49 11.04
C LEU A 213 -10.65 2.36 12.21
N ALA A 214 -10.78 3.41 13.04
CA ALA A 214 -11.73 3.42 14.15
C ALA A 214 -13.18 3.25 13.66
N ASN A 215 -13.58 3.97 12.60
CA ASN A 215 -14.91 3.85 12.00
C ASN A 215 -15.16 2.47 11.36
N ALA A 216 -14.10 1.75 11.01
CA ALA A 216 -14.17 0.39 10.45
C ALA A 216 -14.12 -0.71 11.54
N GLY A 217 -14.27 -0.34 12.84
CA GLY A 217 -14.34 -1.27 13.96
C GLY A 217 -12.99 -1.75 14.48
N PHE A 218 -11.91 -0.99 14.22
CA PHE A 218 -10.59 -1.27 14.80
C PHE A 218 -10.22 -0.26 15.87
N LYS A 219 -9.66 -0.75 16.97
CA LYS A 219 -9.13 0.05 18.08
C LYS A 219 -7.61 0.01 18.09
N LEU A 220 -6.99 1.17 18.26
CA LEU A 220 -5.54 1.27 18.43
C LEU A 220 -5.13 0.64 19.77
N SER A 221 -4.36 -0.44 19.71
CA SER A 221 -3.85 -1.16 20.88
C SER A 221 -2.49 -0.64 21.32
N ASP A 222 -1.55 -0.45 20.37
CA ASP A 222 -0.23 0.12 20.65
C ASP A 222 0.27 0.94 19.45
N ARG A 223 1.07 1.98 19.74
CA ARG A 223 1.73 2.84 18.75
C ARG A 223 3.17 3.10 19.16
N ARG A 224 4.10 2.85 18.26
CA ARG A 224 5.52 3.17 18.43
C ARG A 224 5.92 4.26 17.44
N LEU A 225 6.57 5.29 17.97
CA LEU A 225 7.06 6.42 17.17
C LEU A 225 8.54 6.28 16.86
N PHE A 226 8.91 6.63 15.64
CA PHE A 226 10.28 6.56 15.14
C PHE A 226 10.73 7.90 14.58
N ASN A 227 12.06 8.13 14.61
CA ASN A 227 12.70 9.32 14.05
C ASN A 227 12.00 10.62 14.48
N PHE A 228 11.87 10.81 15.81
CA PHE A 228 11.22 11.99 16.41
C PHE A 228 9.74 12.15 16.01
N GLY A 229 9.05 11.06 15.74
CA GLY A 229 7.64 11.03 15.35
C GLY A 229 7.39 11.23 13.86
N PHE A 230 8.43 11.13 13.02
CA PHE A 230 8.30 11.18 11.55
C PHE A 230 7.64 9.94 10.96
N ALA A 231 7.86 8.78 11.59
CA ALA A 231 7.19 7.53 11.24
C ALA A 231 6.61 6.88 12.48
N HIS A 232 5.61 6.04 12.28
CA HIS A 232 5.02 5.25 13.34
C HIS A 232 4.74 3.82 12.88
N ALA A 233 4.65 2.92 13.85
CA ALA A 233 4.10 1.59 13.67
C ALA A 233 2.95 1.42 14.65
N ASP A 234 1.85 0.85 14.20
CA ASP A 234 0.64 0.65 14.97
C ASP A 234 0.21 -0.80 14.96
N LEU A 235 -0.31 -1.22 16.10
CA LEU A 235 -1.10 -2.43 16.27
C LEU A 235 -2.55 -2.02 16.52
N TRP A 236 -3.43 -2.36 15.58
CA TRP A 236 -4.87 -2.20 15.71
C TRP A 236 -5.51 -3.57 15.93
N MET A 237 -6.52 -3.63 16.78
CA MET A 237 -7.28 -4.85 17.06
C MET A 237 -8.74 -4.60 16.72
N ARG A 238 -9.41 -5.58 16.13
CA ARG A 238 -10.84 -5.49 15.87
C ARG A 238 -11.59 -5.54 17.20
N GLU A 239 -12.57 -4.65 17.38
CA GLU A 239 -13.50 -4.75 18.49
C GLU A 239 -14.57 -5.76 18.11
N GLY A 240 -14.61 -6.90 18.83
CA GLY A 240 -15.61 -7.95 18.68
C GLY A 240 -16.98 -7.53 19.20
#